data_3867c333a33eb666dbdcce8299ffcebf
#
_entry.id   3867c333a33eb666dbdcce8299ffcebf
#
_cell.length_a   1.000
_cell.length_b   1.000
_cell.length_c   1.000
_cell.angle_alpha   90.00
_cell.angle_beta   90.00
_cell.angle_gamma   90.00
#
_symmetry.space_group_name_H-M   'P 1'
#
loop_
_entity.id
_entity.type
_entity.pdbx_description
1 polymer ?
#
loop_
_entity_poly.entity_id
_entity_poly.type
_entity_poly.pdbx_seq_one_letter_code
_entity_poly.pdbx_strand_id
1 'polypeptide(L)'
;MRFEFWEEFIESKVVKGNLLHIARIPRQTFLIEPTLEKFDEFWCQKLGTKSRKSFRYDQRALAGQGDLAFECWETFEDVRAMMPATCVIEVESKKGREAAGLYTVRGKRAFFFELLPELAKTGMVRLSILRLNEEAIAWQLDLLGSNYLAIHHLSFNEKWKKYSPGRQLLRHNLERAWNEGRIIDFLPLRFDYKEKFSTVKEPVRELHWFKRSIRGWIAFRLIRWNMKVRKKMRKRNNHTPSSDNPVSKALRGETL
;
A
#
# COMPACT_ATOMS: atom_id res chain seq x y z
N MET A 1 13.40 -8.09 -9.54
CA MET A 1 14.89 -8.04 -9.42
C MET A 1 15.24 -8.88 -8.21
N ARG A 2 15.96 -9.98 -8.39
CA ARG A 2 16.19 -10.97 -7.33
C ARG A 2 17.07 -10.39 -6.23
N PHE A 3 16.86 -10.87 -5.01
CA PHE A 3 17.55 -10.46 -3.80
C PHE A 3 19.09 -10.63 -3.90
N GLU A 4 19.56 -11.65 -4.60
CA GLU A 4 20.96 -11.96 -4.86
C GLU A 4 21.71 -10.82 -5.55
N PHE A 5 21.10 -10.16 -6.56
CA PHE A 5 21.70 -9.01 -7.23
C PHE A 5 22.04 -7.86 -6.28
N TRP A 6 21.15 -7.59 -5.31
CA TRP A 6 21.38 -6.53 -4.32
C TRP A 6 22.45 -6.90 -3.30
N GLU A 7 22.59 -8.18 -2.96
CA GLU A 7 23.66 -8.66 -2.08
C GLU A 7 25.02 -8.47 -2.78
N GLU A 8 25.17 -8.91 -4.02
CA GLU A 8 26.39 -8.72 -4.82
C GLU A 8 26.71 -7.23 -5.04
N PHE A 9 25.72 -6.40 -5.35
CA PHE A 9 25.91 -4.96 -5.49
C PHE A 9 26.41 -4.32 -4.19
N ILE A 10 25.82 -4.66 -3.05
CA ILE A 10 26.22 -4.15 -1.73
C ILE A 10 27.64 -4.62 -1.35
N GLU A 11 28.00 -5.83 -1.74
CA GLU A 11 29.32 -6.41 -1.49
C GLU A 11 30.40 -5.89 -2.46
N SER A 12 30.02 -5.20 -3.53
CA SER A 12 30.96 -4.68 -4.53
C SER A 12 31.97 -3.72 -3.91
N LYS A 13 33.22 -3.73 -4.43
CA LYS A 13 34.31 -2.82 -3.99
C LYS A 13 33.95 -1.34 -4.16
N VAL A 14 33.13 -1.00 -5.17
CA VAL A 14 32.66 0.36 -5.45
C VAL A 14 31.77 0.87 -4.32
N VAL A 15 30.84 0.05 -3.86
CA VAL A 15 29.94 0.42 -2.76
C VAL A 15 30.70 0.45 -1.43
N LYS A 16 31.52 -0.56 -1.13
CA LYS A 16 32.33 -0.61 0.10
C LYS A 16 33.37 0.49 0.18
N GLY A 17 33.94 0.92 -0.96
CA GLY A 17 34.92 2.02 -1.02
C GLY A 17 34.34 3.39 -0.68
N ASN A 18 33.08 3.65 -1.01
CA ASN A 18 32.43 4.96 -0.87
C ASN A 18 31.52 5.09 0.34
N LEU A 19 31.15 3.99 0.98
CA LEU A 19 30.16 3.96 2.07
C LEU A 19 30.80 3.41 3.35
N LEU A 20 30.63 4.13 4.46
CA LEU A 20 31.12 3.69 5.77
C LEU A 20 30.26 2.60 6.38
N HIS A 21 28.94 2.71 6.22
CA HIS A 21 28.01 1.93 6.99
C HIS A 21 26.73 1.66 6.22
N ILE A 22 26.23 0.45 6.35
CA ILE A 22 24.94 0.01 5.84
C ILE A 22 24.11 -0.51 7.01
N ALA A 23 22.95 0.10 7.26
CA ALA A 23 21.98 -0.45 8.18
C ALA A 23 20.94 -1.25 7.39
N ARG A 24 20.80 -2.54 7.72
CA ARG A 24 19.83 -3.46 7.08
C ARG A 24 18.66 -3.67 8.03
N ILE A 25 17.47 -3.26 7.62
CA ILE A 25 16.26 -3.44 8.40
C ILE A 25 15.43 -4.54 7.73
N PRO A 26 15.29 -5.71 8.36
CA PRO A 26 14.50 -6.79 7.81
C PRO A 26 13.02 -6.40 7.82
N ARG A 27 12.36 -6.54 6.69
CA ARG A 27 10.92 -6.38 6.49
C ARG A 27 10.37 -7.61 5.77
N GLN A 28 9.08 -7.69 5.65
CA GLN A 28 8.37 -8.71 4.89
C GLN A 28 7.36 -8.02 3.99
N THR A 29 7.32 -8.39 2.72
CA THR A 29 6.26 -8.01 1.80
C THR A 29 5.27 -9.15 1.62
N PHE A 30 4.10 -8.82 1.11
CA PHE A 30 2.95 -9.70 0.96
C PHE A 30 2.55 -9.72 -0.51
N LEU A 31 2.74 -10.87 -1.17
CA LEU A 31 2.52 -11.01 -2.60
C LEU A 31 1.26 -11.85 -2.88
N ILE A 32 0.59 -11.53 -3.98
CA ILE A 32 -0.35 -12.41 -4.65
C ILE A 32 0.29 -12.84 -5.97
N GLU A 33 0.52 -14.13 -6.13
CA GLU A 33 0.93 -14.72 -7.40
C GLU A 33 -0.32 -15.30 -8.07
N PRO A 34 -0.73 -14.78 -9.25
CA PRO A 34 -1.86 -15.32 -9.99
C PRO A 34 -1.61 -16.76 -10.40
N THR A 35 -2.66 -17.56 -10.36
CA THR A 35 -2.68 -18.96 -10.81
C THR A 35 -3.61 -19.08 -12.03
N LEU A 36 -3.79 -20.28 -12.55
CA LEU A 36 -4.77 -20.58 -13.60
C LEU A 36 -6.23 -20.54 -13.11
N GLU A 37 -6.44 -20.44 -11.79
CA GLU A 37 -7.74 -20.31 -11.16
C GLU A 37 -8.39 -18.97 -11.52
N LYS A 38 -9.73 -18.91 -11.57
CA LYS A 38 -10.44 -17.65 -11.74
C LYS A 38 -10.28 -16.75 -10.50
N PHE A 39 -10.14 -15.45 -10.72
CA PHE A 39 -10.00 -14.49 -9.62
C PHE A 39 -11.13 -14.58 -8.58
N ASP A 40 -12.37 -14.81 -9.01
CA ASP A 40 -13.50 -14.94 -8.08
C ASP A 40 -13.38 -16.16 -7.15
N GLU A 41 -12.80 -17.26 -7.60
CA GLU A 41 -12.54 -18.44 -6.77
C GLU A 41 -11.48 -18.11 -5.72
N PHE A 42 -10.35 -17.54 -6.14
CA PHE A 42 -9.32 -17.03 -5.23
C PHE A 42 -9.90 -16.05 -4.20
N TRP A 43 -10.66 -15.04 -4.67
CA TRP A 43 -11.28 -14.05 -3.79
C TRP A 43 -12.21 -14.69 -2.77
N CYS A 44 -13.02 -15.66 -3.19
CA CYS A 44 -13.92 -16.41 -2.32
C CYS A 44 -13.19 -17.28 -1.30
N GLN A 45 -12.07 -17.89 -1.66
CA GLN A 45 -11.26 -18.69 -0.73
C GLN A 45 -10.62 -17.80 0.35
N LYS A 46 -10.12 -16.62 -0.02
CA LYS A 46 -9.49 -15.68 0.91
C LYS A 46 -10.48 -14.98 1.85
N LEU A 47 -11.75 -14.91 1.51
CA LEU A 47 -12.79 -14.28 2.33
C LEU A 47 -13.69 -15.32 3.01
N GLY A 48 -13.81 -15.25 4.33
CA GLY A 48 -14.84 -16.01 5.07
C GLY A 48 -16.27 -15.56 4.68
N THR A 49 -17.24 -16.42 4.93
CA THR A 49 -18.65 -16.21 4.53
C THR A 49 -19.22 -14.86 4.99
N LYS A 50 -18.96 -14.44 6.22
CA LYS A 50 -19.40 -13.14 6.76
C LYS A 50 -18.83 -11.98 5.95
N SER A 51 -17.52 -12.01 5.65
CA SER A 51 -16.85 -10.96 4.87
C SER A 51 -17.33 -10.89 3.43
N ARG A 52 -17.68 -12.04 2.81
CA ARG A 52 -18.27 -12.09 1.46
C ARG A 52 -19.67 -11.49 1.44
N LYS A 53 -20.51 -11.83 2.43
CA LYS A 53 -21.86 -11.26 2.57
C LYS A 53 -21.79 -9.75 2.76
N SER A 54 -20.94 -9.26 3.67
CA SER A 54 -20.73 -7.82 3.88
C SER A 54 -20.26 -7.11 2.60
N PHE A 55 -19.28 -7.68 1.89
CA PHE A 55 -18.79 -7.08 0.65
C PHE A 55 -19.88 -6.96 -0.42
N ARG A 56 -20.67 -8.01 -0.64
CA ARG A 56 -21.77 -7.99 -1.58
C ARG A 56 -22.89 -6.99 -1.18
N TYR A 57 -23.15 -6.88 0.12
CA TYR A 57 -24.08 -5.88 0.63
C TYR A 57 -23.58 -4.47 0.36
N ASP A 58 -22.32 -4.15 0.74
CA ASP A 58 -21.72 -2.84 0.51
C ASP A 58 -21.72 -2.46 -0.97
N GLN A 59 -21.42 -3.43 -1.84
CA GLN A 59 -21.41 -3.24 -3.30
C GLN A 59 -22.79 -2.89 -3.84
N ARG A 60 -23.84 -3.64 -3.46
CA ARG A 60 -25.21 -3.38 -3.88
C ARG A 60 -25.72 -2.05 -3.31
N ALA A 61 -25.40 -1.77 -2.05
CA ALA A 61 -25.81 -0.55 -1.39
C ALA A 61 -25.14 0.69 -2.02
N LEU A 62 -23.89 0.59 -2.46
CA LEU A 62 -23.23 1.66 -3.21
C LEU A 62 -23.83 1.83 -4.62
N ALA A 63 -24.04 0.74 -5.35
CA ALA A 63 -24.67 0.76 -6.66
C ALA A 63 -26.10 1.33 -6.62
N GLY A 64 -26.82 1.17 -5.50
CA GLY A 64 -28.13 1.79 -5.27
C GLY A 64 -28.08 3.31 -5.03
N GLN A 65 -26.91 3.93 -4.93
CA GLN A 65 -26.76 5.39 -4.79
C GLN A 65 -26.57 6.10 -6.14
N GLY A 66 -26.34 5.38 -7.22
CA GLY A 66 -26.13 5.95 -8.56
C GLY A 66 -25.23 5.07 -9.42
N ASP A 67 -24.82 5.61 -10.56
CA ASP A 67 -23.98 4.93 -11.53
C ASP A 67 -22.54 4.85 -11.06
N LEU A 68 -21.98 3.61 -11.04
CA LEU A 68 -20.61 3.34 -10.66
C LEU A 68 -19.73 3.17 -11.89
N ALA A 69 -18.63 3.92 -11.94
CA ALA A 69 -17.60 3.80 -12.97
C ALA A 69 -16.24 3.51 -12.33
N PHE A 70 -15.55 2.49 -12.85
CA PHE A 70 -14.14 2.19 -12.51
C PHE A 70 -13.27 2.67 -13.67
N GLU A 71 -12.51 3.71 -13.42
CA GLU A 71 -11.63 4.35 -14.40
C GLU A 71 -10.17 4.00 -14.13
N CYS A 72 -9.37 3.92 -15.18
CA CYS A 72 -7.96 3.57 -15.09
C CYS A 72 -7.14 4.38 -16.09
N TRP A 73 -6.10 5.03 -15.61
CA TRP A 73 -5.28 6.01 -16.31
C TRP A 73 -3.82 5.64 -16.22
N GLU A 74 -3.14 5.53 -17.37
CA GLU A 74 -1.74 5.07 -17.48
C GLU A 74 -0.89 5.99 -18.35
N THR A 75 -1.48 6.92 -19.15
CA THR A 75 -0.73 7.86 -19.97
C THR A 75 -0.31 9.10 -19.19
N PHE A 76 0.70 9.82 -19.70
CA PHE A 76 1.17 11.07 -19.09
C PHE A 76 0.05 12.10 -18.96
N GLU A 77 -0.69 12.32 -20.05
CA GLU A 77 -1.75 13.32 -20.14
C GLU A 77 -2.89 13.00 -19.18
N ASP A 78 -3.34 11.75 -19.18
CA ASP A 78 -4.46 11.29 -18.35
C ASP A 78 -4.11 11.32 -16.87
N VAL A 79 -2.95 10.78 -16.48
CA VAL A 79 -2.48 10.81 -15.09
C VAL A 79 -2.39 12.25 -14.61
N ARG A 80 -1.81 13.15 -15.40
CA ARG A 80 -1.72 14.57 -15.07
C ARG A 80 -3.09 15.22 -14.90
N ALA A 81 -4.02 14.93 -15.80
CA ALA A 81 -5.37 15.47 -15.76
C ALA A 81 -6.19 14.97 -14.54
N MET A 82 -5.96 13.72 -14.11
CA MET A 82 -6.71 13.10 -13.01
C MET A 82 -6.15 13.40 -11.61
N MET A 83 -4.90 13.86 -11.50
CA MET A 83 -4.27 14.15 -10.19
C MET A 83 -5.04 15.15 -9.31
N PRO A 84 -5.66 16.21 -9.82
CA PRO A 84 -6.48 17.10 -9.00
C PRO A 84 -7.64 16.36 -8.32
N ALA A 85 -8.34 15.46 -9.04
CA ALA A 85 -9.43 14.67 -8.47
C ALA A 85 -8.93 13.73 -7.35
N THR A 86 -7.78 13.06 -7.54
CA THR A 86 -7.19 12.22 -6.50
C THR A 86 -6.77 13.01 -5.26
N CYS A 87 -6.31 14.26 -5.45
CA CYS A 87 -5.98 15.15 -4.36
C CYS A 87 -7.20 15.53 -3.51
N VAL A 88 -8.34 15.83 -4.15
CA VAL A 88 -9.61 16.12 -3.46
C VAL A 88 -10.04 14.92 -2.61
N ILE A 89 -10.08 13.72 -3.21
CA ILE A 89 -10.43 12.50 -2.46
C ILE A 89 -9.51 12.31 -1.26
N GLU A 90 -8.21 12.54 -1.43
CA GLU A 90 -7.25 12.32 -0.34
C GLU A 90 -7.44 13.31 0.80
N VAL A 91 -7.65 14.58 0.50
CA VAL A 91 -7.91 15.61 1.54
C VAL A 91 -9.13 15.23 2.38
N GLU A 92 -10.19 14.70 1.77
CA GLU A 92 -11.40 14.26 2.44
C GLU A 92 -11.30 12.88 3.10
N SER A 93 -10.20 12.16 2.89
CA SER A 93 -9.95 10.85 3.49
C SER A 93 -9.47 10.95 4.95
N LYS A 94 -9.53 9.81 5.66
CA LYS A 94 -8.90 9.69 6.98
C LYS A 94 -7.40 10.04 6.94
N LYS A 95 -6.67 9.56 5.92
CA LYS A 95 -5.24 9.85 5.75
C LYS A 95 -4.97 11.33 5.54
N GLY A 96 -5.85 12.03 4.82
CA GLY A 96 -5.77 13.46 4.62
C GLY A 96 -5.91 14.24 5.91
N ARG A 97 -6.91 13.92 6.70
CA ARG A 97 -7.15 14.55 8.02
C ARG A 97 -6.02 14.29 9.02
N GLU A 98 -5.39 13.14 8.95
CA GLU A 98 -4.24 12.77 9.81
C GLU A 98 -2.90 13.27 9.26
N ALA A 99 -2.89 14.05 8.16
CA ALA A 99 -1.70 14.52 7.44
C ALA A 99 -0.72 13.36 7.10
N ALA A 100 -1.26 12.17 6.83
CA ALA A 100 -0.52 10.94 6.53
C ALA A 100 -0.66 10.51 5.07
N GLY A 101 -1.39 11.27 4.25
CA GLY A 101 -1.64 10.99 2.85
C GLY A 101 -0.49 11.38 1.93
N LEU A 102 -0.61 10.98 0.66
CA LEU A 102 0.41 11.23 -0.36
C LEU A 102 0.56 12.73 -0.66
N TYR A 103 -0.55 13.46 -0.70
CA TYR A 103 -0.60 14.89 -1.03
C TYR A 103 -0.71 15.81 0.20
N THR A 104 -1.03 15.27 1.36
CA THR A 104 -1.24 16.06 2.59
C THR A 104 0.01 16.16 3.45
N VAL A 105 1.00 15.29 3.25
CA VAL A 105 2.32 15.43 3.88
C VAL A 105 3.06 16.61 3.25
N ARG A 106 3.52 17.54 4.09
CA ARG A 106 4.24 18.75 3.67
C ARG A 106 5.39 18.41 2.72
N GLY A 107 5.47 19.13 1.61
CA GLY A 107 6.50 18.99 0.58
C GLY A 107 6.35 17.80 -0.37
N LYS A 108 5.44 16.85 -0.10
CA LYS A 108 5.24 15.71 -1.00
C LYS A 108 4.31 16.01 -2.16
N ARG A 109 3.34 16.92 -2.00
CA ARG A 109 2.35 17.20 -3.06
C ARG A 109 3.03 17.61 -4.37
N ALA A 110 3.86 18.65 -4.36
CA ALA A 110 4.56 19.11 -5.55
C ALA A 110 5.42 17.99 -6.17
N PHE A 111 6.16 17.25 -5.32
CA PHE A 111 6.97 16.12 -5.77
C PHE A 111 6.16 15.07 -6.53
N PHE A 112 5.01 14.63 -5.99
CA PHE A 112 4.19 13.62 -6.67
C PHE A 112 3.46 14.17 -7.89
N PHE A 113 3.08 15.45 -7.89
CA PHE A 113 2.46 16.08 -9.06
C PHE A 113 3.40 16.17 -10.26
N GLU A 114 4.71 16.22 -10.03
CA GLU A 114 5.73 16.15 -11.09
C GLU A 114 6.11 14.70 -11.42
N LEU A 115 6.31 13.86 -10.39
CA LEU A 115 6.84 12.51 -10.54
C LEU A 115 5.88 11.56 -11.27
N LEU A 116 4.59 11.54 -10.87
CA LEU A 116 3.67 10.51 -11.37
C LEU A 116 3.42 10.62 -12.88
N PRO A 117 3.19 11.81 -13.47
CA PRO A 117 3.08 11.92 -14.93
C PRO A 117 4.37 11.49 -15.65
N GLU A 118 5.56 11.84 -15.10
CA GLU A 118 6.82 11.43 -15.71
C GLU A 118 7.02 9.90 -15.67
N LEU A 119 6.65 9.23 -14.59
CA LEU A 119 6.66 7.77 -14.52
C LEU A 119 5.63 7.15 -15.47
N ALA A 120 4.51 7.80 -15.71
CA ALA A 120 3.50 7.33 -16.68
C ALA A 120 4.03 7.30 -18.12
N LYS A 121 4.96 8.20 -18.52
CA LYS A 121 5.65 8.15 -19.82
C LYS A 121 6.38 6.83 -20.07
N THR A 122 6.82 6.18 -19.00
CA THR A 122 7.55 4.91 -19.05
C THR A 122 6.67 3.70 -18.76
N GLY A 123 5.35 3.89 -18.65
CA GLY A 123 4.40 2.82 -18.32
C GLY A 123 4.53 2.27 -16.90
N MET A 124 5.14 3.05 -15.99
CA MET A 124 5.42 2.60 -14.62
C MET A 124 4.35 3.00 -13.60
N VAL A 125 3.27 3.65 -14.04
CA VAL A 125 2.17 4.13 -13.17
C VAL A 125 0.83 3.71 -13.70
N ARG A 126 -0.04 3.27 -12.79
CA ARG A 126 -1.46 3.09 -12.99
C ARG A 126 -2.21 3.87 -11.92
N LEU A 127 -3.05 4.79 -12.35
CA LEU A 127 -3.95 5.55 -11.50
C LEU A 127 -5.38 5.06 -11.71
N SER A 128 -6.05 4.59 -10.66
CA SER A 128 -7.42 4.11 -10.73
C SER A 128 -8.34 4.96 -9.87
N ILE A 129 -9.53 5.26 -10.38
CA ILE A 129 -10.55 6.05 -9.70
C ILE A 129 -11.87 5.29 -9.73
N LEU A 130 -12.57 5.27 -8.61
CA LEU A 130 -13.97 4.87 -8.52
C LEU A 130 -14.83 6.13 -8.47
N ARG A 131 -15.75 6.28 -9.44
CA ARG A 131 -16.76 7.32 -9.43
C ARG A 131 -18.14 6.76 -9.06
N LEU A 132 -18.90 7.61 -8.42
CA LEU A 132 -20.33 7.45 -8.23
C LEU A 132 -21.01 8.64 -8.89
N ASN A 133 -21.73 8.42 -9.96
CA ASN A 133 -22.14 9.48 -10.91
C ASN A 133 -20.89 10.27 -11.35
N GLU A 134 -20.89 11.59 -11.21
CA GLU A 134 -19.74 12.46 -11.55
C GLU A 134 -18.74 12.62 -10.37
N GLU A 135 -19.07 12.15 -9.14
CA GLU A 135 -18.22 12.31 -7.96
C GLU A 135 -17.13 11.24 -7.90
N ALA A 136 -15.87 11.63 -7.87
CA ALA A 136 -14.74 10.71 -7.61
C ALA A 136 -14.69 10.39 -6.11
N ILE A 137 -14.90 9.12 -5.71
CA ILE A 137 -15.11 8.72 -4.33
C ILE A 137 -13.97 7.87 -3.73
N ALA A 138 -13.17 7.23 -4.57
CA ALA A 138 -11.96 6.51 -4.15
C ALA A 138 -10.92 6.53 -5.26
N TRP A 139 -9.64 6.43 -4.88
CA TRP A 139 -8.54 6.34 -5.81
C TRP A 139 -7.44 5.40 -5.32
N GLN A 140 -6.72 4.81 -6.27
CA GLN A 140 -5.59 3.92 -6.01
C GLN A 140 -4.44 4.25 -6.96
N LEU A 141 -3.23 4.22 -6.43
CA LEU A 141 -1.98 4.35 -7.17
C LEU A 141 -1.22 3.04 -7.12
N ASP A 142 -0.94 2.49 -8.28
CA ASP A 142 -0.12 1.32 -8.46
C ASP A 142 1.16 1.67 -9.23
N LEU A 143 2.27 1.05 -8.84
CA LEU A 143 3.53 1.11 -9.59
C LEU A 143 3.68 -0.19 -10.37
N LEU A 144 3.95 -0.05 -11.67
CA LEU A 144 4.03 -1.16 -12.61
C LEU A 144 5.48 -1.53 -12.92
N GLY A 145 5.76 -2.82 -12.96
CA GLY A 145 6.95 -3.42 -13.58
C GLY A 145 6.53 -4.30 -14.76
N SER A 146 7.44 -5.07 -15.35
CA SER A 146 7.16 -5.94 -16.51
C SER A 146 6.03 -6.94 -16.24
N ASN A 147 6.12 -7.70 -15.15
CA ASN A 147 5.11 -8.66 -14.69
C ASN A 147 4.66 -8.38 -13.24
N TYR A 148 4.85 -7.18 -12.76
CA TYR A 148 4.75 -6.83 -11.35
C TYR A 148 3.90 -5.58 -11.15
N LEU A 149 3.05 -5.57 -10.13
CA LEU A 149 2.24 -4.44 -9.72
C LEU A 149 2.39 -4.23 -8.21
N ALA A 150 2.88 -3.07 -7.80
CA ALA A 150 2.96 -2.71 -6.38
C ALA A 150 1.87 -1.70 -6.01
N ILE A 151 0.99 -2.06 -5.08
CA ILE A 151 -0.06 -1.19 -4.57
C ILE A 151 0.57 -0.14 -3.65
N HIS A 152 0.82 1.05 -4.20
CA HIS A 152 1.51 2.10 -3.48
C HIS A 152 0.59 2.88 -2.54
N HIS A 153 -0.59 3.25 -3.01
CA HIS A 153 -1.52 4.07 -2.23
C HIS A 153 -2.97 3.77 -2.56
N LEU A 154 -3.84 3.86 -1.56
CA LEU A 154 -5.28 3.75 -1.69
C LEU A 154 -5.92 4.71 -0.69
N SER A 155 -6.83 5.55 -1.15
CA SER A 155 -7.64 6.46 -0.32
C SER A 155 -9.06 6.56 -0.84
N PHE A 156 -9.98 6.97 0.03
CA PHE A 156 -11.38 7.20 -0.33
C PHE A 156 -11.97 8.33 0.51
N ASN A 157 -13.00 8.96 -0.01
CA ASN A 157 -13.76 10.01 0.67
C ASN A 157 -14.57 9.39 1.83
N GLU A 158 -14.36 9.89 3.05
CA GLU A 158 -14.98 9.38 4.29
C GLU A 158 -16.52 9.51 4.29
N LYS A 159 -17.10 10.42 3.49
CA LYS A 159 -18.55 10.53 3.28
C LYS A 159 -19.15 9.18 2.86
N TRP A 160 -18.42 8.42 2.05
CA TRP A 160 -18.85 7.14 1.49
C TRP A 160 -18.37 5.91 2.25
N LYS A 161 -17.74 6.09 3.41
CA LYS A 161 -17.11 5.03 4.21
C LYS A 161 -18.01 3.83 4.48
N LYS A 162 -19.30 4.07 4.76
CA LYS A 162 -20.30 3.01 5.06
C LYS A 162 -20.47 1.99 3.93
N TYR A 163 -20.09 2.34 2.70
CA TYR A 163 -20.17 1.49 1.52
C TYR A 163 -18.83 0.89 1.12
N SER A 164 -17.77 1.13 1.89
CA SER A 164 -16.42 0.57 1.67
C SER A 164 -15.85 0.80 0.25
N PRO A 165 -15.89 2.03 -0.34
CA PRO A 165 -15.52 2.26 -1.74
C PRO A 165 -14.06 1.90 -2.03
N GLY A 166 -13.14 2.12 -1.09
CA GLY A 166 -11.75 1.71 -1.24
C GLY A 166 -11.57 0.20 -1.38
N ARG A 167 -12.40 -0.61 -0.69
CA ARG A 167 -12.37 -2.07 -0.83
C ARG A 167 -12.94 -2.54 -2.16
N GLN A 168 -13.91 -1.82 -2.71
CA GLN A 168 -14.48 -2.13 -4.03
C GLN A 168 -13.46 -1.82 -5.12
N LEU A 169 -12.83 -0.64 -5.07
CA LEU A 169 -11.77 -0.27 -6.00
C LEU A 169 -10.57 -1.24 -5.91
N LEU A 170 -10.14 -1.60 -4.69
CA LEU A 170 -9.06 -2.58 -4.50
C LEU A 170 -9.41 -3.92 -5.17
N ARG A 171 -10.63 -4.45 -4.94
CA ARG A 171 -11.03 -5.72 -5.57
C ARG A 171 -10.97 -5.63 -7.09
N HIS A 172 -11.52 -4.56 -7.67
CA HIS A 172 -11.51 -4.35 -9.12
C HIS A 172 -10.08 -4.34 -9.69
N ASN A 173 -9.17 -3.62 -9.04
CA ASN A 173 -7.77 -3.54 -9.47
C ASN A 173 -7.00 -4.86 -9.27
N LEU A 174 -7.30 -5.60 -8.20
CA LEU A 174 -6.73 -6.93 -7.98
C LEU A 174 -7.18 -7.92 -9.07
N GLU A 175 -8.47 -7.91 -9.43
CA GLU A 175 -9.02 -8.74 -10.50
C GLU A 175 -8.37 -8.42 -11.85
N ARG A 176 -8.23 -7.14 -12.18
CA ARG A 176 -7.53 -6.70 -13.39
C ARG A 176 -6.08 -7.19 -13.43
N ALA A 177 -5.32 -6.95 -12.35
CA ALA A 177 -3.92 -7.36 -12.27
C ALA A 177 -3.76 -8.90 -12.32
N TRP A 178 -4.69 -9.64 -11.70
CA TRP A 178 -4.76 -11.10 -11.78
C TRP A 178 -4.95 -11.58 -13.22
N ASN A 179 -5.92 -11.00 -13.95
CA ASN A 179 -6.20 -11.34 -15.32
C ASN A 179 -5.06 -10.95 -16.27
N GLU A 180 -4.26 -9.93 -15.93
CA GLU A 180 -3.02 -9.55 -16.62
C GLU A 180 -1.84 -10.48 -16.28
N GLY A 181 -2.01 -11.44 -15.35
CA GLY A 181 -0.93 -12.35 -14.90
C GLY A 181 0.16 -11.66 -14.09
N ARG A 182 -0.11 -10.49 -13.49
CA ARG A 182 0.90 -9.73 -12.74
C ARG A 182 1.01 -10.22 -11.29
N ILE A 183 2.22 -10.37 -10.80
CA ILE A 183 2.49 -10.53 -9.38
C ILE A 183 2.11 -9.22 -8.68
N ILE A 184 1.24 -9.30 -7.68
CA ILE A 184 0.72 -8.14 -6.95
C ILE A 184 1.43 -8.03 -5.60
N ASP A 185 2.08 -6.89 -5.33
CA ASP A 185 2.77 -6.60 -4.08
C ASP A 185 2.00 -5.55 -3.25
N PHE A 186 1.60 -5.93 -2.06
CA PHE A 186 1.00 -5.00 -1.09
C PHE A 186 2.00 -4.08 -0.39
N LEU A 187 3.28 -4.18 -0.72
CA LEU A 187 4.39 -3.48 -0.08
C LEU A 187 4.57 -3.77 1.43
N PRO A 188 5.76 -3.57 1.98
CA PRO A 188 6.09 -4.00 3.33
C PRO A 188 5.52 -3.07 4.40
N LEU A 189 4.24 -3.23 4.72
CA LEU A 189 3.61 -2.73 5.95
C LEU A 189 2.58 -3.78 6.36
N ARG A 190 2.66 -4.25 7.61
CA ARG A 190 1.78 -5.28 8.10
C ARG A 190 0.38 -4.72 8.38
N PHE A 191 -0.59 -5.17 7.59
CA PHE A 191 -2.02 -4.99 7.82
C PHE A 191 -2.69 -6.35 7.66
N ASP A 192 -3.67 -6.65 8.47
CA ASP A 192 -4.34 -7.96 8.53
C ASP A 192 -4.90 -8.40 7.17
N TYR A 193 -5.43 -7.45 6.37
CA TYR A 193 -5.96 -7.75 5.05
C TYR A 193 -4.87 -8.17 4.06
N LYS A 194 -3.66 -7.58 4.12
CA LYS A 194 -2.54 -7.94 3.25
C LYS A 194 -2.09 -9.38 3.52
N GLU A 195 -1.96 -9.71 4.79
CA GLU A 195 -1.60 -11.06 5.21
C GLU A 195 -2.66 -12.09 4.79
N LYS A 196 -3.94 -11.71 4.86
CA LYS A 196 -5.05 -12.56 4.47
C LYS A 196 -5.09 -12.85 2.97
N PHE A 197 -4.85 -11.86 2.12
CA PHE A 197 -4.90 -12.02 0.66
C PHE A 197 -3.60 -12.58 0.08
N SER A 198 -2.47 -12.46 0.77
CA SER A 198 -1.20 -12.96 0.23
C SER A 198 -1.21 -14.46 -0.02
N THR A 199 -0.57 -14.88 -1.12
CA THR A 199 -0.23 -16.27 -1.42
C THR A 199 1.19 -16.57 -0.98
N VAL A 200 2.08 -15.58 -1.08
CA VAL A 200 3.50 -15.67 -0.74
C VAL A 200 3.91 -14.50 0.17
N LYS A 201 4.87 -14.77 1.06
CA LYS A 201 5.51 -13.76 1.92
C LYS A 201 7.00 -13.78 1.62
N GLU A 202 7.53 -12.65 1.16
CA GLU A 202 8.96 -12.54 0.84
C GLU A 202 9.70 -11.64 1.82
N PRO A 203 10.94 -11.99 2.19
CA PRO A 203 11.79 -11.13 2.97
C PRO A 203 12.26 -9.94 2.11
N VAL A 204 12.11 -8.74 2.65
CA VAL A 204 12.61 -7.49 2.05
C VAL A 204 13.55 -6.82 3.05
N ARG A 205 14.59 -6.20 2.57
CA ARG A 205 15.52 -5.45 3.41
C ARG A 205 15.49 -3.98 3.03
N GLU A 206 15.21 -3.12 3.99
CA GLU A 206 15.41 -1.69 3.86
C GLU A 206 16.87 -1.37 4.14
N LEU A 207 17.52 -0.69 3.21
CA LEU A 207 18.94 -0.34 3.29
C LEU A 207 19.09 1.16 3.49
N HIS A 208 19.85 1.54 4.48
CA HIS A 208 20.25 2.92 4.71
C HIS A 208 21.75 3.05 4.45
N TRP A 209 22.10 3.90 3.51
CA TRP A 209 23.48 4.15 3.12
C TRP A 209 23.95 5.51 3.63
N PHE A 210 25.16 5.54 4.13
CA PHE A 210 25.73 6.75 4.71
C PHE A 210 27.09 7.05 4.06
N LYS A 211 27.24 8.29 3.58
CA LYS A 211 28.50 8.74 3.02
C LYS A 211 29.62 8.65 4.06
N ARG A 212 30.82 8.35 3.63
CA ARG A 212 32.04 8.31 4.46
C ARG A 212 32.45 9.71 4.93
N SER A 213 31.78 10.19 5.98
CA SER A 213 31.97 11.52 6.57
C SER A 213 31.54 11.51 8.04
N ILE A 214 31.98 12.49 8.82
CA ILE A 214 31.58 12.67 10.23
C ILE A 214 30.06 12.74 10.36
N ARG A 215 29.39 13.53 9.48
CA ARG A 215 27.91 13.64 9.46
C ARG A 215 27.23 12.30 9.14
N GLY A 216 27.79 11.55 8.19
CA GLY A 216 27.29 10.21 7.85
C GLY A 216 27.45 9.23 9.01
N TRP A 217 28.57 9.28 9.75
CA TRP A 217 28.79 8.47 10.93
C TRP A 217 27.81 8.80 12.06
N ILE A 218 27.57 10.08 12.34
CA ILE A 218 26.56 10.51 13.32
C ILE A 218 25.18 10.02 12.95
N ALA A 219 24.73 10.23 11.70
CA ALA A 219 23.44 9.78 11.20
C ALA A 219 23.28 8.25 11.34
N PHE A 220 24.31 7.47 10.99
CA PHE A 220 24.32 6.02 11.16
C PHE A 220 24.16 5.62 12.64
N ARG A 221 24.89 6.27 13.56
CA ARG A 221 24.78 5.99 15.00
C ARG A 221 23.38 6.29 15.54
N LEU A 222 22.78 7.40 15.13
CA LEU A 222 21.40 7.79 15.52
C LEU A 222 20.38 6.78 15.01
N ILE A 223 20.47 6.35 13.76
CA ILE A 223 19.54 5.35 13.19
C ILE A 223 19.70 4.01 13.93
N ARG A 224 20.92 3.54 14.16
CA ARG A 224 21.15 2.30 14.93
C ARG A 224 20.60 2.38 16.35
N TRP A 225 20.76 3.52 17.01
CA TRP A 225 20.21 3.75 18.35
C TRP A 225 18.69 3.71 18.34
N ASN A 226 18.06 4.43 17.39
CA ASN A 226 16.60 4.42 17.22
C ASN A 226 16.05 3.01 16.96
N MET A 227 16.72 2.22 16.12
CA MET A 227 16.37 0.81 15.88
C MET A 227 16.42 -0.04 17.15
N LYS A 228 17.46 0.13 18.00
CA LYS A 228 17.58 -0.58 19.28
C LYS A 228 16.46 -0.19 20.25
N VAL A 229 16.13 1.10 20.34
CA VAL A 229 15.03 1.61 21.19
C VAL A 229 13.68 1.05 20.73
N ARG A 230 13.38 1.10 19.44
CA ARG A 230 12.14 0.54 18.87
C ARG A 230 12.04 -0.98 19.10
N LYS A 231 13.14 -1.72 18.97
CA LYS A 231 13.17 -3.16 19.27
C LYS A 231 12.88 -3.44 20.75
N LYS A 232 13.41 -2.62 21.66
CA LYS A 232 13.16 -2.74 23.12
C LYS A 232 11.71 -2.41 23.47
N MET A 233 11.13 -1.36 22.87
CA MET A 233 9.73 -1.00 23.06
C MET A 233 8.77 -2.09 22.55
N ARG A 234 9.03 -2.65 21.35
CA ARG A 234 8.24 -3.78 20.82
C ARG A 234 8.27 -5.01 21.73
N LYS A 235 9.43 -5.35 22.32
CA LYS A 235 9.52 -6.47 23.28
C LYS A 235 8.70 -6.18 24.53
N ARG A 236 8.66 -4.95 25.04
CA ARG A 236 7.83 -4.58 26.21
C ARG A 236 6.34 -4.69 25.91
N ASN A 237 5.88 -4.21 24.73
CA ASN A 237 4.46 -4.29 24.37
C ASN A 237 3.98 -5.71 24.07
N ASN A 238 4.86 -6.63 23.64
CA ASN A 238 4.52 -8.04 23.44
C ASN A 238 4.51 -8.86 24.76
N HIS A 239 4.98 -8.29 25.88
CA HIS A 239 4.95 -8.92 27.21
C HIS A 239 3.82 -8.40 28.11
N THR A 240 3.06 -7.40 27.68
CA THR A 240 1.78 -7.07 28.31
C THR A 240 0.73 -8.06 27.77
N PRO A 241 0.15 -8.94 28.60
CA PRO A 241 -0.99 -9.75 28.17
C PRO A 241 -2.08 -8.78 27.71
N SER A 242 -2.68 -9.04 26.56
CA SER A 242 -3.83 -8.28 26.07
C SER A 242 -5.05 -8.59 26.95
N SER A 243 -5.09 -8.03 28.15
CA SER A 243 -6.31 -7.90 28.91
C SER A 243 -6.93 -6.55 28.54
N ASP A 244 -8.13 -6.61 28.00
CA ASP A 244 -9.10 -5.53 27.90
C ASP A 244 -8.80 -4.40 26.88
N ASN A 245 -8.82 -4.76 25.59
CA ASN A 245 -9.12 -3.77 24.57
C ASN A 245 -10.66 -3.72 24.38
N PRO A 246 -11.37 -2.65 24.82
CA PRO A 246 -12.83 -2.54 24.74
C PRO A 246 -13.36 -2.66 23.31
N VAL A 247 -12.51 -2.40 22.30
CA VAL A 247 -12.85 -2.55 20.88
C VAL A 247 -12.96 -4.02 20.47
N SER A 248 -12.24 -4.93 21.14
CA SER A 248 -12.32 -6.38 20.84
C SER A 248 -13.56 -7.04 21.46
N LYS A 249 -14.09 -6.50 22.54
CA LYS A 249 -15.36 -6.97 23.16
C LYS A 249 -16.56 -6.57 22.30
N ALA A 250 -16.58 -5.35 21.78
CA ALA A 250 -17.65 -4.90 20.88
C ALA A 250 -17.72 -5.68 19.56
N LEU A 251 -16.62 -6.29 19.12
CA LEU A 251 -16.56 -7.12 17.91
C LEU A 251 -16.99 -8.59 18.14
N ARG A 252 -17.10 -9.04 19.39
CA ARG A 252 -17.51 -10.41 19.73
C ARG A 252 -19.00 -10.54 20.08
N GLY A 253 -19.74 -9.42 20.18
CA GLY A 253 -21.18 -9.48 20.44
C GLY A 253 -21.53 -9.93 21.87
N GLU A 254 -20.62 -9.80 22.84
CA GLU A 254 -20.91 -10.05 24.24
C GLU A 254 -21.46 -8.76 24.85
N THR A 255 -22.79 -8.68 24.89
CA THR A 255 -23.55 -7.70 25.69
C THR A 255 -23.39 -8.01 27.17
N LEU A 256 -23.15 -6.96 27.93
CA LEU A 256 -23.44 -6.92 29.37
C LEU A 256 -24.94 -7.00 29.58
#